data_5521533d7b545a5c574d598ce7828921
#
_entry.id   5521533d7b545a5c574d598ce7828921
#
_cell.length_a   1.000
_cell.length_b   1.000
_cell.length_c   1.000
_cell.angle_alpha   90.00
_cell.angle_beta   90.00
_cell.angle_gamma   90.00
#
_symmetry.space_group_name_H-M   'P 1'
#
loop_
_entity.id
_entity.type
_entity.pdbx_description
1 polymer ?
#
loop_
_entity_poly.entity_id
_entity_poly.type
_entity_poly.pdbx_seq_one_letter_code
_entity_poly.pdbx_strand_id
1 'polypeptide(L)'
;PEAREKMHNASTMAGMAFANAFLGMSHSMAHKIGAVHHTIHGRTNAILLPYVIRYNGTRPSKTTTWPKYNYWKADEKFQDIARMLGLPCSTPEEAVEAYAKAVYDLGVAVGIKMNFKDQGIDEKTWKDSLHDIAVLAYEDQCSPANPRLPIVTDMEEIMADAYYGYAERPGRRK
;
A
#
# COMPACT_ATOMS: atom_id res chain seq x y z
N PRO A 1 19.13 -6.63 21.94
CA PRO A 1 18.66 -5.40 22.63
C PRO A 1 18.64 -4.21 21.69
N GLU A 2 19.74 -3.86 21.05
CA GLU A 2 19.88 -2.67 20.18
C GLU A 2 18.91 -2.65 19.00
N ALA A 3 18.74 -3.75 18.26
CA ALA A 3 17.79 -3.83 17.15
C ALA A 3 16.34 -3.61 17.61
N ARG A 4 15.98 -4.12 18.80
CA ARG A 4 14.63 -3.91 19.37
C ARG A 4 14.42 -2.46 19.76
N GLU A 5 15.41 -1.80 20.32
CA GLU A 5 15.37 -0.38 20.66
C GLU A 5 15.19 0.48 19.41
N LYS A 6 16.00 0.23 18.37
CA LYS A 6 15.87 0.94 17.09
C LYS A 6 14.49 0.75 16.45
N MET A 7 13.94 -0.46 16.47
CA MET A 7 12.59 -0.74 15.96
C MET A 7 11.51 -0.07 16.78
N HIS A 8 11.65 -0.04 18.12
CA HIS A 8 10.72 0.65 19.01
C HIS A 8 10.71 2.15 18.72
N ASN A 9 11.88 2.77 18.63
CA ASN A 9 12.01 4.19 18.32
C ASN A 9 11.45 4.51 16.92
N ALA A 10 11.77 3.71 15.90
CA ALA A 10 11.25 3.89 14.54
C ALA A 10 9.71 3.78 14.50
N SER A 11 9.14 2.81 15.22
CA SER A 11 7.68 2.65 15.33
C SER A 11 7.02 3.84 16.01
N THR A 12 7.63 4.38 17.07
CA THR A 12 7.14 5.58 17.77
C THR A 12 7.20 6.81 16.84
N MET A 13 8.31 7.00 16.13
CA MET A 13 8.45 8.09 15.16
C MET A 13 7.42 7.99 14.02
N ALA A 14 7.18 6.79 13.51
CA ALA A 14 6.11 6.56 12.53
C ALA A 14 4.73 6.92 13.10
N GLY A 15 4.46 6.57 14.36
CA GLY A 15 3.24 6.94 15.07
C GLY A 15 3.05 8.47 15.14
N MET A 16 4.11 9.20 15.50
CA MET A 16 4.09 10.67 15.53
C MET A 16 3.84 11.26 14.12
N ALA A 17 4.46 10.68 13.10
CA ALA A 17 4.31 11.14 11.71
C ALA A 17 2.85 11.00 11.25
N PHE A 18 2.24 9.82 11.40
CA PHE A 18 0.86 9.63 10.95
C PHE A 18 -0.18 10.28 11.87
N ALA A 19 0.14 10.59 13.12
CA ALA A 19 -0.72 11.42 13.96
C ALA A 19 -0.90 12.84 13.38
N ASN A 20 0.09 13.33 12.63
CA ASN A 20 0.02 14.62 11.94
C ASN A 20 -0.51 14.53 10.51
N ALA A 21 -0.01 13.54 9.72
CA ALA A 21 -0.34 13.39 8.31
C ALA A 21 -1.59 12.56 8.06
N PHE A 22 -2.07 11.88 9.09
CA PHE A 22 -3.08 10.84 9.06
C PHE A 22 -2.63 9.60 8.25
N LEU A 23 -3.53 8.63 8.14
CA LEU A 23 -3.31 7.37 7.42
C LEU A 23 -3.93 7.47 6.02
N GLY A 24 -3.67 6.49 5.15
CA GLY A 24 -4.19 6.45 3.79
C GLY A 24 -4.88 5.12 3.47
N MET A 25 -5.09 4.88 2.18
CA MET A 25 -5.83 3.73 1.68
C MET A 25 -5.26 2.36 2.10
N SER A 26 -3.95 2.26 2.40
CA SER A 26 -3.37 1.01 2.91
C SER A 26 -4.05 0.59 4.21
N HIS A 27 -4.21 1.52 5.16
CA HIS A 27 -4.88 1.26 6.42
C HIS A 27 -6.37 1.06 6.24
N SER A 28 -7.03 1.81 5.36
CA SER A 28 -8.45 1.62 5.04
C SER A 28 -8.73 0.19 4.60
N MET A 29 -7.96 -0.32 3.63
CA MET A 29 -8.08 -1.70 3.17
C MET A 29 -7.70 -2.70 4.27
N ALA A 30 -6.59 -2.45 5.00
CA ALA A 30 -6.12 -3.36 6.04
C ALA A 30 -7.13 -3.54 7.18
N HIS A 31 -7.85 -2.48 7.57
CA HIS A 31 -8.91 -2.56 8.57
C HIS A 31 -10.01 -3.53 8.16
N LYS A 32 -10.47 -3.44 6.90
CA LYS A 32 -11.60 -4.25 6.41
C LYS A 32 -11.19 -5.68 6.10
N ILE A 33 -10.01 -5.87 5.48
CA ILE A 33 -9.45 -7.21 5.28
C ILE A 33 -9.24 -7.92 6.63
N GLY A 34 -8.70 -7.20 7.62
CA GLY A 34 -8.51 -7.74 8.97
C GLY A 34 -9.81 -8.14 9.65
N ALA A 35 -10.87 -7.34 9.49
CA ALA A 35 -12.18 -7.63 10.05
C ALA A 35 -12.84 -8.86 9.41
N VAL A 36 -12.75 -9.01 8.09
CA VAL A 36 -13.41 -10.09 7.34
C VAL A 36 -12.61 -11.39 7.34
N HIS A 37 -11.29 -11.30 7.14
CA HIS A 37 -10.41 -12.47 6.98
C HIS A 37 -9.52 -12.75 8.20
N HIS A 38 -9.73 -12.02 9.30
CA HIS A 38 -8.97 -12.19 10.57
C HIS A 38 -7.44 -12.11 10.41
N THR A 39 -6.97 -11.26 9.51
CA THR A 39 -5.55 -11.07 9.27
C THR A 39 -4.92 -10.11 10.28
N ILE A 40 -3.63 -10.28 10.56
CA ILE A 40 -2.89 -9.40 11.47
C ILE A 40 -2.66 -8.05 10.80
N HIS A 41 -3.13 -6.96 11.43
CA HIS A 41 -3.13 -5.60 10.89
C HIS A 41 -1.78 -5.17 10.29
N GLY A 42 -0.68 -5.30 11.03
CA GLY A 42 0.65 -4.90 10.53
C GLY A 42 1.10 -5.71 9.33
N ARG A 43 0.80 -7.02 9.31
CA ARG A 43 1.12 -7.89 8.17
C ARG A 43 0.28 -7.55 6.95
N THR A 44 -0.99 -7.25 7.14
CA THR A 44 -1.90 -6.85 6.06
C THR A 44 -1.42 -5.55 5.42
N ASN A 45 -1.03 -4.56 6.22
CA ASN A 45 -0.43 -3.33 5.71
C ASN A 45 0.87 -3.59 4.95
N ALA A 46 1.76 -4.45 5.45
CA ALA A 46 3.01 -4.79 4.77
C ALA A 46 2.77 -5.43 3.39
N ILE A 47 1.77 -6.30 3.26
CA ILE A 47 1.40 -6.93 1.99
C ILE A 47 0.84 -5.90 0.99
N LEU A 48 0.00 -4.98 1.46
CA LEU A 48 -0.63 -3.96 0.61
C LEU A 48 0.34 -2.85 0.19
N LEU A 49 1.32 -2.53 1.02
CA LEU A 49 2.15 -1.33 0.88
C LEU A 49 2.87 -1.22 -0.46
N PRO A 50 3.48 -2.26 -1.05
CA PRO A 50 4.13 -2.17 -2.37
C PRO A 50 3.18 -1.70 -3.48
N TYR A 51 1.93 -2.16 -3.46
CA TYR A 51 0.91 -1.80 -4.44
C TYR A 51 0.40 -0.38 -4.23
N VAL A 52 0.24 0.03 -2.96
CA VAL A 52 -0.17 1.39 -2.59
C VAL A 52 0.91 2.41 -2.95
N ILE A 53 2.20 2.09 -2.78
CA ILE A 53 3.32 2.93 -3.24
C ILE A 53 3.22 3.18 -4.74
N ARG A 54 3.01 2.14 -5.55
CA ARG A 54 2.82 2.28 -6.99
C ARG A 54 1.61 3.13 -7.35
N TYR A 55 0.48 2.87 -6.70
CA TYR A 55 -0.74 3.62 -6.93
C TYR A 55 -0.52 5.11 -6.62
N ASN A 56 0.02 5.42 -5.46
CA ASN A 56 0.26 6.79 -5.02
C ASN A 56 1.34 7.50 -5.84
N GLY A 57 2.37 6.78 -6.30
CA GLY A 57 3.45 7.30 -7.12
C GLY A 57 3.11 7.46 -8.59
N THR A 58 1.98 6.92 -9.05
CA THR A 58 1.51 7.09 -10.42
C THR A 58 0.70 8.38 -10.54
N ARG A 59 1.16 9.30 -11.40
CA ARG A 59 0.49 10.57 -11.62
C ARG A 59 -0.95 10.35 -12.12
N PRO A 60 -1.95 11.01 -11.51
CA PRO A 60 -3.33 10.89 -11.97
C PRO A 60 -3.46 11.34 -13.43
N SER A 61 -4.01 10.47 -14.28
CA SER A 61 -4.16 10.74 -15.72
C SER A 61 -5.32 11.70 -16.04
N LYS A 62 -6.28 11.83 -15.12
CA LYS A 62 -7.41 12.73 -15.28
C LYS A 62 -7.09 14.06 -14.63
N THR A 63 -7.14 15.12 -15.42
CA THR A 63 -7.16 16.49 -14.93
C THR A 63 -8.46 16.68 -14.17
N THR A 64 -8.37 16.85 -12.86
CA THR A 64 -9.52 17.19 -12.04
C THR A 64 -9.38 18.62 -11.58
N THR A 65 -10.47 19.33 -11.43
CA THR A 65 -10.51 20.65 -10.79
C THR A 65 -10.32 20.56 -9.27
N TRP A 66 -10.06 19.35 -8.77
CA TRP A 66 -9.89 19.11 -7.35
C TRP A 66 -8.55 19.68 -6.87
N PRO A 67 -8.54 20.62 -5.92
CA PRO A 67 -7.32 21.32 -5.49
C PRO A 67 -6.22 20.38 -4.98
N LYS A 68 -6.58 19.19 -4.50
CA LYS A 68 -5.66 18.19 -3.97
C LYS A 68 -4.61 17.74 -4.99
N TYR A 69 -4.94 17.70 -6.28
CA TYR A 69 -3.97 17.28 -7.31
C TYR A 69 -3.01 18.39 -7.73
N ASN A 70 -3.30 19.65 -7.44
CA ASN A 70 -2.35 20.75 -7.63
C ASN A 70 -1.13 20.64 -6.70
N TYR A 71 -1.29 19.91 -5.60
CA TYR A 71 -0.24 19.68 -4.58
C TYR A 71 0.27 18.24 -4.58
N TRP A 72 -0.13 17.41 -5.55
CA TRP A 72 0.33 16.03 -5.62
C TRP A 72 1.82 15.99 -5.98
N LYS A 73 2.61 15.37 -5.13
CA LYS A 73 4.07 15.22 -5.23
C LYS A 73 4.54 13.87 -4.70
N ALA A 74 3.68 12.84 -4.77
CA ALA A 74 4.00 11.57 -4.17
C ALA A 74 5.16 10.86 -4.87
N ASP A 75 5.24 10.99 -6.20
CA ASP A 75 6.34 10.46 -7.01
C ASP A 75 7.69 11.09 -6.64
N GLU A 76 7.75 12.42 -6.53
CA GLU A 76 8.95 13.15 -6.12
C GLU A 76 9.40 12.74 -4.71
N LYS A 77 8.45 12.61 -3.77
CA LYS A 77 8.74 12.18 -2.39
C LYS A 77 9.23 10.73 -2.34
N PHE A 78 8.68 9.84 -3.14
CA PHE A 78 9.18 8.47 -3.24
C PHE A 78 10.56 8.42 -3.89
N GLN A 79 10.86 9.31 -4.84
CA GLN A 79 12.21 9.45 -5.39
C GLN A 79 13.22 9.91 -4.32
N ASP A 80 12.84 10.83 -3.45
CA ASP A 80 13.70 11.24 -2.33
C ASP A 80 13.96 10.09 -1.36
N ILE A 81 12.93 9.30 -1.04
CA ILE A 81 13.08 8.11 -0.19
C ILE A 81 14.00 7.08 -0.87
N ALA A 82 13.80 6.81 -2.15
CA ALA A 82 14.64 5.88 -2.91
C ALA A 82 16.11 6.32 -2.90
N ARG A 83 16.36 7.63 -3.07
CA ARG A 83 17.72 8.22 -3.00
C ARG A 83 18.35 8.02 -1.61
N MET A 84 17.59 8.25 -0.54
CA MET A 84 18.06 8.03 0.84
C MET A 84 18.41 6.57 1.11
N LEU A 85 17.71 5.64 0.47
CA LEU A 85 17.94 4.20 0.60
C LEU A 85 18.98 3.65 -0.38
N GLY A 86 19.57 4.49 -1.24
CA GLY A 86 20.54 4.05 -2.26
C GLY A 86 19.93 3.18 -3.36
N LEU A 87 18.64 3.33 -3.63
CA LEU A 87 17.92 2.60 -4.67
C LEU A 87 18.02 3.32 -6.02
N PRO A 88 17.79 2.63 -7.16
CA PRO A 88 17.64 3.26 -8.47
C PRO A 88 16.57 4.37 -8.42
N CYS A 89 16.92 5.57 -8.86
CA CYS A 89 16.07 6.75 -8.73
C CYS A 89 16.37 7.83 -9.78
N SER A 90 16.77 7.44 -10.99
CA SER A 90 17.08 8.39 -12.07
C SER A 90 15.83 9.15 -12.51
N THR A 91 14.68 8.50 -12.52
CA THR A 91 13.37 9.12 -12.73
C THR A 91 12.44 8.83 -11.56
N PRO A 92 11.37 9.64 -11.35
CA PRO A 92 10.38 9.35 -10.34
C PRO A 92 9.73 7.97 -10.51
N GLU A 93 9.45 7.56 -11.74
CA GLU A 93 8.82 6.26 -12.06
C GLU A 93 9.74 5.10 -11.68
N GLU A 94 11.04 5.19 -12.03
CA GLU A 94 12.04 4.20 -11.62
C GLU A 94 12.14 4.11 -10.10
N ALA A 95 12.14 5.25 -9.42
CA ALA A 95 12.23 5.33 -7.97
C ALA A 95 11.00 4.71 -7.27
N VAL A 96 9.79 4.96 -7.77
CA VAL A 96 8.56 4.37 -7.26
C VAL A 96 8.63 2.85 -7.35
N GLU A 97 9.04 2.32 -8.48
CA GLU A 97 9.14 0.88 -8.69
C GLU A 97 10.23 0.25 -7.83
N ALA A 98 11.40 0.89 -7.75
CA ALA A 98 12.51 0.43 -6.91
C ALA A 98 12.14 0.44 -5.42
N TYR A 99 11.46 1.48 -4.97
CA TYR A 99 11.00 1.58 -3.57
C TYR A 99 9.92 0.54 -3.25
N ALA A 100 8.92 0.38 -4.11
CA ALA A 100 7.89 -0.63 -3.94
C ALA A 100 8.49 -2.05 -3.87
N LYS A 101 9.46 -2.33 -4.76
CA LYS A 101 10.20 -3.60 -4.76
C LYS A 101 11.01 -3.79 -3.49
N ALA A 102 11.72 -2.77 -3.01
CA ALA A 102 12.50 -2.86 -1.78
C ALA A 102 11.64 -3.16 -0.55
N VAL A 103 10.44 -2.58 -0.47
CA VAL A 103 9.46 -2.89 0.59
C VAL A 103 8.99 -4.35 0.49
N TYR A 104 8.69 -4.83 -0.71
CA TYR A 104 8.32 -6.22 -0.94
C TYR A 104 9.45 -7.18 -0.52
N ASP A 105 10.68 -6.93 -0.99
CA ASP A 105 11.85 -7.76 -0.71
C ASP A 105 12.16 -7.80 0.79
N LEU A 106 11.99 -6.67 1.49
CA LEU A 106 12.14 -6.62 2.95
C LEU A 106 11.10 -7.50 3.65
N GLY A 107 9.84 -7.45 3.21
CA GLY A 107 8.78 -8.32 3.72
C GLY A 107 9.15 -9.80 3.58
N VAL A 108 9.64 -10.20 2.41
CA VAL A 108 10.12 -11.56 2.15
C VAL A 108 11.32 -11.91 3.06
N ALA A 109 12.29 -11.01 3.18
CA ALA A 109 13.50 -11.23 3.98
C ALA A 109 13.22 -11.43 5.47
N VAL A 110 12.16 -10.81 6.00
CA VAL A 110 11.72 -11.01 7.39
C VAL A 110 10.68 -12.13 7.55
N GLY A 111 10.45 -12.93 6.50
CA GLY A 111 9.61 -14.13 6.53
C GLY A 111 8.11 -13.87 6.39
N ILE A 112 7.69 -12.71 5.90
CA ILE A 112 6.28 -12.46 5.57
C ILE A 112 5.99 -13.08 4.20
N LYS A 113 4.93 -13.89 4.12
CA LYS A 113 4.35 -14.30 2.84
C LYS A 113 3.63 -13.08 2.25
N MET A 114 4.20 -12.49 1.20
CA MET A 114 3.81 -11.18 0.66
C MET A 114 2.62 -11.24 -0.31
N ASN A 115 1.68 -12.14 -0.06
CA ASN A 115 0.38 -12.20 -0.73
C ASN A 115 -0.65 -12.88 0.16
N PHE A 116 -1.93 -12.60 -0.05
CA PHE A 116 -3.00 -13.14 0.80
C PHE A 116 -3.32 -14.61 0.53
N LYS A 117 -3.09 -15.10 -0.68
CA LYS A 117 -3.24 -16.52 -1.03
C LYS A 117 -2.32 -17.40 -0.17
N ASP A 118 -1.05 -17.06 -0.09
CA ASP A 118 -0.07 -17.80 0.72
C ASP A 118 -0.27 -17.58 2.23
N GLN A 119 -0.98 -16.52 2.63
CA GLN A 119 -1.43 -16.36 4.01
C GLN A 119 -2.54 -17.37 4.38
N GLY A 120 -3.10 -18.08 3.41
CA GLY A 120 -4.10 -19.14 3.61
C GLY A 120 -5.54 -18.68 3.45
N ILE A 121 -5.78 -17.52 2.86
CA ILE A 121 -7.14 -17.07 2.55
C ILE A 121 -7.63 -17.81 1.30
N ASP A 122 -8.79 -18.46 1.40
CA ASP A 122 -9.41 -19.16 0.29
C ASP A 122 -9.81 -18.20 -0.84
N GLU A 123 -9.53 -18.61 -2.09
CA GLU A 123 -9.74 -17.76 -3.26
C GLU A 123 -11.21 -17.40 -3.49
N LYS A 124 -12.11 -18.35 -3.25
CA LYS A 124 -13.54 -18.11 -3.42
C LYS A 124 -14.03 -17.11 -2.38
N THR A 125 -13.69 -17.32 -1.12
CA THR A 125 -14.03 -16.42 -0.01
C THR A 125 -13.49 -15.01 -0.25
N TRP A 126 -12.24 -14.91 -0.76
CA TRP A 126 -11.65 -13.62 -1.11
C TRP A 126 -12.43 -12.91 -2.21
N LYS A 127 -12.74 -13.60 -3.31
CA LYS A 127 -13.49 -13.03 -4.44
C LYS A 127 -14.90 -12.62 -4.07
N ASP A 128 -15.57 -13.43 -3.26
CA ASP A 128 -16.95 -13.16 -2.82
C ASP A 128 -17.03 -11.91 -1.92
N SER A 129 -15.99 -11.62 -1.15
CA SER A 129 -15.95 -10.47 -0.22
C SER A 129 -15.26 -9.22 -0.79
N LEU A 130 -14.56 -9.31 -1.92
CA LEU A 130 -13.67 -8.27 -2.43
C LEU A 130 -14.38 -6.92 -2.64
N HIS A 131 -15.55 -6.94 -3.28
CA HIS A 131 -16.32 -5.72 -3.55
C HIS A 131 -16.77 -5.03 -2.25
N ASP A 132 -17.36 -5.79 -1.34
CA ASP A 132 -17.87 -5.25 -0.07
C ASP A 132 -16.72 -4.68 0.78
N ILE A 133 -15.57 -5.37 0.81
CA ILE A 133 -14.36 -4.86 1.48
C ILE A 133 -13.90 -3.55 0.84
N ALA A 134 -13.92 -3.44 -0.49
CA ALA A 134 -13.51 -2.24 -1.20
C ALA A 134 -14.43 -1.05 -0.93
N VAL A 135 -15.75 -1.26 -0.92
CA VAL A 135 -16.74 -0.23 -0.55
C VAL A 135 -16.51 0.25 0.87
N LEU A 136 -16.42 -0.67 1.83
CA LEU A 136 -16.17 -0.33 3.23
C LEU A 136 -14.81 0.37 3.44
N ALA A 137 -13.78 -0.01 2.67
CA ALA A 137 -12.47 0.64 2.73
C ALA A 137 -12.53 2.06 2.12
N TYR A 138 -13.30 2.26 1.07
CA TYR A 138 -13.52 3.59 0.50
C TYR A 138 -14.19 4.54 1.52
N GLU A 139 -15.15 4.05 2.28
CA GLU A 139 -15.86 4.80 3.32
C GLU A 139 -15.06 4.98 4.62
N ASP A 140 -13.93 4.28 4.76
CA ASP A 140 -13.09 4.36 5.96
C ASP A 140 -12.49 5.76 6.12
N GLN A 141 -12.43 6.25 7.36
CA GLN A 141 -11.91 7.57 7.71
C GLN A 141 -10.48 7.86 7.21
N CYS A 142 -9.69 6.81 6.94
CA CYS A 142 -8.31 6.95 6.47
C CYS A 142 -8.22 7.25 4.96
N SER A 143 -9.22 6.88 4.17
CA SER A 143 -9.21 7.04 2.71
C SER A 143 -9.05 8.48 2.23
N PRO A 144 -9.73 9.49 2.80
CA PRO A 144 -9.60 10.88 2.34
C PRO A 144 -8.21 11.47 2.49
N ALA A 145 -7.37 10.93 3.37
CA ALA A 145 -6.01 11.42 3.59
C ALA A 145 -5.00 10.89 2.56
N ASN A 146 -5.39 9.92 1.73
CA ASN A 146 -4.50 9.36 0.72
C ASN A 146 -4.07 10.41 -0.31
N PRO A 147 -2.78 10.48 -0.72
CA PRO A 147 -2.29 11.54 -1.63
C PRO A 147 -2.94 11.51 -3.00
N ARG A 148 -3.31 10.33 -3.51
CA ARG A 148 -4.12 10.14 -4.71
C ARG A 148 -5.48 9.59 -4.27
N LEU A 149 -6.57 10.31 -4.59
CA LEU A 149 -7.91 9.88 -4.19
C LEU A 149 -8.27 8.55 -4.85
N PRO A 150 -8.45 7.47 -4.08
CA PRO A 150 -8.86 6.18 -4.62
C PRO A 150 -10.36 6.18 -4.89
N ILE A 151 -10.77 5.36 -5.86
CA ILE A 151 -12.15 4.94 -6.03
C ILE A 151 -12.27 3.45 -5.67
N VAL A 152 -13.50 2.94 -5.53
CA VAL A 152 -13.74 1.55 -5.12
C VAL A 152 -13.00 0.55 -6.03
N THR A 153 -13.06 0.76 -7.36
CA THR A 153 -12.38 -0.11 -8.32
C THR A 153 -10.86 -0.09 -8.21
N ASP A 154 -10.25 1.04 -7.84
CA ASP A 154 -8.80 1.09 -7.58
C ASP A 154 -8.43 0.20 -6.38
N MET A 155 -9.24 0.22 -5.32
CA MET A 155 -9.04 -0.62 -4.14
C MET A 155 -9.24 -2.11 -4.46
N GLU A 156 -10.25 -2.45 -5.26
CA GLU A 156 -10.46 -3.82 -5.74
C GLU A 156 -9.25 -4.33 -6.53
N GLU A 157 -8.71 -3.53 -7.44
CA GLU A 157 -7.53 -3.89 -8.23
C GLU A 157 -6.30 -4.11 -7.36
N ILE A 158 -6.04 -3.20 -6.42
CA ILE A 158 -4.91 -3.31 -5.49
C ILE A 158 -5.04 -4.57 -4.62
N MET A 159 -6.21 -4.83 -4.05
CA MET A 159 -6.46 -6.00 -3.23
C MET A 159 -6.37 -7.30 -4.05
N ALA A 160 -6.87 -7.28 -5.29
CA ALA A 160 -6.74 -8.43 -6.17
C ALA A 160 -5.28 -8.71 -6.55
N ASP A 161 -4.47 -7.68 -6.83
CA ASP A 161 -3.04 -7.85 -7.08
C ASP A 161 -2.33 -8.40 -5.82
N ALA A 162 -2.67 -7.86 -4.64
CA ALA A 162 -2.09 -8.30 -3.37
C ALA A 162 -2.49 -9.74 -2.97
N TYR A 163 -3.61 -10.23 -3.49
CA TYR A 163 -4.02 -11.62 -3.27
C TYR A 163 -3.11 -12.62 -3.99
N TYR A 164 -2.79 -12.37 -5.27
CA TYR A 164 -1.98 -13.30 -6.08
C TYR A 164 -0.47 -13.06 -5.94
N GLY A 165 -0.06 -11.86 -5.56
CA GLY A 165 1.35 -11.47 -5.48
C GLY A 165 1.85 -10.71 -6.70
N TYR A 166 3.09 -10.25 -6.61
CA TYR A 166 3.67 -9.21 -7.45
C TYR A 166 3.71 -9.50 -8.96
N ALA A 167 3.65 -10.76 -9.36
CA ALA A 167 3.80 -11.19 -10.77
C ALA A 167 2.66 -12.10 -11.26
N GLU A 168 1.72 -12.49 -10.42
CA GLU A 168 0.93 -13.70 -10.66
C GLU A 168 -0.56 -13.48 -10.91
N ARG A 169 -1.08 -12.24 -10.93
CA ARG A 169 -2.51 -12.03 -11.15
C ARG A 169 -2.94 -12.46 -12.56
N PRO A 170 -3.81 -13.49 -12.69
CA PRO A 170 -4.38 -13.86 -13.98
C PRO A 170 -5.18 -12.70 -14.59
N GLY A 171 -4.91 -12.35 -15.86
CA GLY A 171 -5.69 -11.37 -16.59
C GLY A 171 -5.37 -9.90 -16.31
N ARG A 172 -4.26 -9.57 -15.64
CA ARG A 172 -3.79 -8.18 -15.48
C ARG A 172 -3.55 -7.57 -16.86
N ARG A 173 -4.28 -6.52 -17.19
CA ARG A 173 -3.98 -5.69 -18.37
C ARG A 173 -2.63 -5.00 -18.13
N LYS A 174 -1.70 -5.22 -19.07
CA LYS A 174 -0.38 -4.57 -19.08
C LYS A 174 -0.51 -3.08 -19.36
#